data_a46adc44ec26bb3d78505214b521be71
#
_entry.id   a46adc44ec26bb3d78505214b521be71
#
_cell.length_a   1.000
_cell.length_b   1.000
_cell.length_c   1.000
_cell.angle_alpha   90.00
_cell.angle_beta   90.00
_cell.angle_gamma   90.00
#
_symmetry.space_group_name_H-M   'P 1'
#
loop_
_entity.id
_entity.type
_entity.pdbx_description
1 polymer ?
#
loop_
_entity_poly.entity_id
_entity_poly.type
_entity_poly.pdbx_seq_one_letter_code
_entity_poly.pdbx_strand_id
1 'polypeptide(L)'
;MLFCGIPEAFSKPGDKILNRPYADQKRWHLGFSVGTHFQDLDFTHNGFVTPEGGQWFVEVPSFDPGICVNVLGDLRLHRYFNLRLTPGMYFGSKGAEFRDHVTGAVERQDIKTAYVVLPLDLKISGDRLHNSRPYVTLGAMATFDVSKKRSDFLQFNSTDAYLTVGLGCDFYLPFFKLNPEIKFCFGLTDILKHDRPDLDENPEMMKITQSLSKVKSKMFVLTFYFE
;
A
#
# COMPACT_ATOMS: atom_id res chain seq x y z
N MET A 1 -29.21 47.57 -13.10
CA MET A 1 -29.23 46.11 -12.79
C MET A 1 -28.90 45.34 -14.05
N LEU A 2 -27.64 44.95 -14.20
CA LEU A 2 -27.16 44.12 -15.31
C LEU A 2 -27.05 42.69 -14.80
N PHE A 3 -27.99 41.82 -15.18
CA PHE A 3 -27.89 40.39 -15.01
C PHE A 3 -26.92 39.86 -16.07
N CYS A 4 -25.69 39.57 -15.65
CA CYS A 4 -24.74 38.84 -16.47
C CYS A 4 -25.14 37.37 -16.42
N GLY A 5 -25.82 36.89 -17.46
CA GLY A 5 -26.15 35.48 -17.65
C GLY A 5 -24.86 34.71 -17.93
N ILE A 6 -24.48 33.87 -16.99
CA ILE A 6 -23.44 32.85 -17.20
C ILE A 6 -24.03 31.87 -18.21
N PRO A 7 -23.39 31.67 -19.41
CA PRO A 7 -23.87 30.66 -20.32
C PRO A 7 -23.60 29.28 -19.65
N GLU A 8 -24.68 28.57 -19.34
CA GLU A 8 -24.64 27.17 -19.00
C GLU A 8 -24.06 26.41 -20.21
N ALA A 9 -22.75 26.19 -20.18
CA ALA A 9 -22.08 25.27 -21.08
C ALA A 9 -22.38 23.82 -20.66
N PHE A 10 -23.66 23.49 -20.46
CA PHE A 10 -24.11 22.11 -20.50
C PHE A 10 -24.11 21.69 -21.96
N SER A 11 -22.98 21.14 -22.40
CA SER A 11 -22.95 20.33 -23.60
C SER A 11 -24.10 19.34 -23.51
N LYS A 12 -25.07 19.43 -24.43
CA LYS A 12 -26.05 18.37 -24.64
C LYS A 12 -25.28 17.07 -24.68
N PRO A 13 -25.73 15.98 -24.02
CA PRO A 13 -25.13 14.68 -24.16
C PRO A 13 -25.33 14.22 -25.62
N GLY A 14 -24.46 14.70 -26.51
CA GLY A 14 -24.29 14.10 -27.82
C GLY A 14 -23.92 12.65 -27.57
N ASP A 15 -24.46 11.73 -28.36
CA ASP A 15 -24.19 10.30 -28.31
C ASP A 15 -22.68 10.04 -28.19
N LYS A 16 -22.17 10.03 -26.96
CA LYS A 16 -20.76 9.67 -26.71
C LYS A 16 -20.62 8.21 -27.06
N ILE A 17 -19.81 7.91 -28.07
CA ILE A 17 -19.52 6.57 -28.52
C ILE A 17 -19.10 5.75 -27.30
N LEU A 18 -19.84 4.66 -27.06
CA LEU A 18 -19.57 3.74 -25.97
C LEU A 18 -18.36 2.88 -26.35
N ASN A 19 -17.21 3.17 -25.75
CA ASN A 19 -16.00 2.40 -26.00
C ASN A 19 -16.13 1.00 -25.40
N ARG A 20 -15.73 -0.05 -26.12
CA ARG A 20 -15.71 -1.45 -25.64
C ARG A 20 -17.03 -1.89 -24.98
N PRO A 21 -18.18 -1.86 -25.68
CA PRO A 21 -19.50 -2.09 -25.08
C PRO A 21 -19.66 -3.48 -24.44
N TYR A 22 -18.89 -4.48 -24.90
CA TYR A 22 -18.94 -5.86 -24.41
C TYR A 22 -17.80 -6.20 -23.42
N ALA A 23 -16.98 -5.24 -23.03
CA ALA A 23 -15.85 -5.49 -22.13
C ALA A 23 -16.32 -6.14 -20.80
N ASP A 24 -17.40 -5.61 -20.20
CA ASP A 24 -17.90 -6.08 -18.92
C ASP A 24 -18.64 -7.44 -19.00
N GLN A 25 -18.87 -7.97 -20.19
CA GLN A 25 -19.52 -9.28 -20.36
C GLN A 25 -18.53 -10.44 -20.31
N LYS A 26 -17.25 -10.17 -20.51
CA LYS A 26 -16.20 -11.19 -20.41
C LYS A 26 -16.12 -11.72 -18.98
N ARG A 27 -15.95 -13.03 -18.84
CA ARG A 27 -15.82 -13.69 -17.54
C ARG A 27 -14.45 -13.46 -16.91
N TRP A 28 -13.40 -13.40 -17.73
CA TRP A 28 -12.02 -13.21 -17.32
C TRP A 28 -11.44 -11.96 -17.94
N HIS A 29 -10.75 -11.18 -17.14
CA HIS A 29 -9.96 -10.04 -17.57
C HIS A 29 -8.54 -10.25 -17.08
N LEU A 30 -7.60 -10.11 -17.99
CA LEU A 30 -6.18 -10.18 -17.70
C LEU A 30 -5.55 -8.84 -18.04
N GLY A 31 -4.54 -8.49 -17.28
CA GLY A 31 -3.84 -7.23 -17.48
C GLY A 31 -2.58 -7.16 -16.62
N PHE A 32 -2.06 -5.97 -16.52
CA PHE A 32 -0.95 -5.65 -15.64
C PHE A 32 -1.20 -4.32 -14.95
N SER A 33 -0.44 -4.05 -13.92
CA SER A 33 -0.49 -2.74 -13.26
C SER A 33 0.88 -2.26 -12.87
N VAL A 34 1.00 -0.94 -12.86
CA VAL A 34 2.15 -0.22 -12.33
C VAL A 34 1.65 0.85 -11.36
N GLY A 35 2.44 1.15 -10.36
CA GLY A 35 2.04 2.15 -9.39
C GLY A 35 3.17 2.53 -8.44
N THR A 36 2.79 3.30 -7.46
CA THR A 36 3.66 3.70 -6.37
C THR A 36 3.03 3.34 -5.03
N HIS A 37 3.85 3.01 -4.06
CA HIS A 37 3.39 2.75 -2.71
C HIS A 37 4.21 3.57 -1.70
N PHE A 38 3.55 3.91 -0.62
CA PHE A 38 4.14 4.56 0.55
C PHE A 38 3.89 3.66 1.73
N GLN A 39 4.95 3.26 2.41
CA GLN A 39 4.86 2.39 3.57
C GLN A 39 5.24 3.16 4.83
N ASP A 40 4.38 3.09 5.82
CA ASP A 40 4.56 3.67 7.14
C ASP A 40 4.57 2.57 8.20
N LEU A 41 5.29 2.80 9.29
CA LEU A 41 5.39 1.91 10.43
C LEU A 41 4.82 2.61 11.66
N ASP A 42 3.81 2.00 12.25
CA ASP A 42 3.18 2.49 13.48
C ASP A 42 3.84 1.79 14.68
N PHE A 43 4.63 2.54 15.42
CA PHE A 43 5.35 2.06 16.59
C PHE A 43 4.53 2.31 17.85
N THR A 44 4.23 1.26 18.60
CA THR A 44 3.63 1.40 19.92
C THR A 44 4.74 1.34 20.97
N HIS A 45 5.04 2.48 21.57
CA HIS A 45 6.05 2.59 22.64
C HIS A 45 5.54 2.02 23.95
N ASN A 46 6.43 1.32 24.66
CA ASN A 46 6.14 0.67 25.93
C ASN A 46 6.43 1.57 27.15
N GLY A 47 6.91 2.81 26.92
CA GLY A 47 7.28 3.72 28.00
C GLY A 47 8.54 3.31 28.78
N PHE A 48 9.35 2.41 28.23
CA PHE A 48 10.56 1.93 28.88
C PHE A 48 11.58 3.05 29.02
N VAL A 49 11.98 3.33 30.28
CA VAL A 49 13.06 4.25 30.62
C VAL A 49 14.29 3.41 30.90
N THR A 50 15.39 3.70 30.21
CA THR A 50 16.67 3.01 30.51
C THR A 50 17.13 3.31 31.94
N PRO A 51 17.90 2.41 32.59
CA PRO A 51 18.43 2.65 33.93
C PRO A 51 19.24 3.95 34.09
N GLU A 52 19.70 4.50 32.97
CA GLU A 52 20.46 5.76 32.88
C GLU A 52 19.56 7.00 32.63
N GLY A 53 18.22 6.83 32.63
CA GLY A 53 17.24 7.92 32.44
C GLY A 53 17.00 8.35 30.99
N GLY A 54 17.57 7.67 30.02
CA GLY A 54 17.37 7.94 28.58
C GLY A 54 16.06 7.35 28.07
N GLN A 55 15.30 8.11 27.29
CA GLN A 55 14.16 7.62 26.51
C GLN A 55 14.51 7.69 25.04
N TRP A 56 14.43 6.56 24.35
CA TRP A 56 14.65 6.48 22.91
C TRP A 56 13.32 6.59 22.17
N PHE A 57 13.22 7.55 21.26
CA PHE A 57 12.10 7.69 20.35
C PHE A 57 12.56 7.32 18.94
N VAL A 58 11.80 6.42 18.31
CA VAL A 58 11.99 6.08 16.91
C VAL A 58 11.06 6.99 16.11
N GLU A 59 11.61 7.88 15.32
CA GLU A 59 10.89 8.65 14.33
C GLU A 59 11.13 8.01 12.96
N VAL A 60 10.06 7.84 12.16
CA VAL A 60 10.16 7.44 10.75
C VAL A 60 10.03 8.71 9.91
N PRO A 61 11.15 9.33 9.51
CA PRO A 61 11.12 10.69 8.97
C PRO A 61 10.83 10.77 7.49
N SER A 62 10.86 9.68 6.72
CA SER A 62 10.75 9.77 5.28
C SER A 62 9.71 8.82 4.69
N PHE A 63 8.73 9.43 3.99
CA PHE A 63 7.84 8.74 3.06
C PHE A 63 8.58 8.52 1.74
N ASP A 64 9.42 7.50 1.66
CA ASP A 64 10.09 7.16 0.41
C ASP A 64 9.10 6.43 -0.52
N PRO A 65 8.79 6.99 -1.71
CA PRO A 65 7.90 6.33 -2.64
C PRO A 65 8.58 5.08 -3.21
N GLY A 66 7.91 3.95 -3.09
CA GLY A 66 8.29 2.71 -3.75
C GLY A 66 7.56 2.52 -5.07
N ILE A 67 8.03 1.60 -5.89
CA ILE A 67 7.42 1.21 -7.16
C ILE A 67 6.77 -0.14 -6.99
N CYS A 68 5.57 -0.32 -7.53
CA CYS A 68 4.90 -1.61 -7.58
C CYS A 68 4.56 -2.01 -9.02
N VAL A 69 4.76 -3.29 -9.33
CA VAL A 69 4.42 -3.91 -10.61
C VAL A 69 3.69 -5.20 -10.34
N ASN A 70 2.49 -5.36 -10.91
CA ASN A 70 1.67 -6.53 -10.67
C ASN A 70 1.06 -7.06 -11.97
N VAL A 71 0.73 -8.34 -11.97
CA VAL A 71 -0.10 -8.97 -12.99
C VAL A 71 -1.54 -8.97 -12.47
N LEU A 72 -2.48 -8.66 -13.33
CA LEU A 72 -3.90 -8.59 -12.99
C LEU A 72 -4.64 -9.81 -13.52
N GLY A 73 -5.35 -10.49 -12.65
CA GLY A 73 -6.40 -11.45 -12.98
C GLY A 73 -7.71 -11.04 -12.31
N ASP A 74 -8.73 -10.75 -13.11
CA ASP A 74 -10.04 -10.32 -12.62
C ASP A 74 -11.10 -11.31 -13.12
N LEU A 75 -11.80 -11.97 -12.19
CA LEU A 75 -12.86 -12.93 -12.47
C LEU A 75 -14.21 -12.30 -12.14
N ARG A 76 -15.04 -12.12 -13.16
CA ARG A 76 -16.42 -11.67 -12.98
C ARG A 76 -17.27 -12.76 -12.33
N LEU A 77 -17.78 -12.48 -11.13
CA LEU A 77 -18.71 -13.34 -10.41
C LEU A 77 -20.16 -12.96 -10.72
N HIS A 78 -20.44 -11.67 -10.73
CA HIS A 78 -21.77 -11.11 -10.96
C HIS A 78 -21.65 -9.76 -11.68
N ARG A 79 -22.80 -9.14 -12.05
CA ARG A 79 -22.84 -7.82 -12.71
C ARG A 79 -22.06 -6.75 -11.94
N TYR A 80 -22.09 -6.80 -10.62
CA TYR A 80 -21.49 -5.80 -9.74
C TYR A 80 -20.26 -6.33 -8.98
N PHE A 81 -20.01 -7.63 -8.98
CA PHE A 81 -18.98 -8.28 -8.16
C PHE A 81 -17.95 -9.00 -9.02
N ASN A 82 -16.70 -8.65 -8.82
CA ASN A 82 -15.54 -9.31 -9.42
C ASN A 82 -14.58 -9.75 -8.31
N LEU A 83 -13.95 -10.90 -8.50
CA LEU A 83 -12.85 -11.34 -7.67
C LEU A 83 -11.55 -11.01 -8.41
N ARG A 84 -10.72 -10.18 -7.78
CA ARG A 84 -9.47 -9.68 -8.35
C ARG A 84 -8.28 -10.26 -7.60
N LEU A 85 -7.37 -10.86 -8.34
CA LEU A 85 -6.08 -11.35 -7.86
C LEU A 85 -4.97 -10.58 -8.58
N THR A 86 -4.06 -9.95 -7.80
CA THR A 86 -3.02 -9.11 -8.37
C THR A 86 -1.63 -9.44 -7.81
N PRO A 87 -1.08 -10.66 -8.10
CA PRO A 87 0.27 -11.00 -7.67
C PRO A 87 1.28 -10.04 -8.29
N GLY A 88 2.30 -9.67 -7.50
CA GLY A 88 3.29 -8.72 -7.97
C GLY A 88 4.47 -8.52 -7.04
N MET A 89 5.26 -7.52 -7.37
CA MET A 89 6.45 -7.14 -6.62
C MET A 89 6.41 -5.65 -6.28
N TYR A 90 6.75 -5.35 -5.03
CA TYR A 90 6.87 -4.00 -4.52
C TYR A 90 8.33 -3.74 -4.14
N PHE A 91 8.88 -2.66 -4.67
CA PHE A 91 10.26 -2.23 -4.43
C PHE A 91 10.24 -0.86 -3.78
N GLY A 92 10.97 -0.71 -2.70
CA GLY A 92 11.06 0.56 -1.99
C GLY A 92 12.28 0.65 -1.09
N SER A 93 12.37 1.75 -0.37
CA SER A 93 13.31 1.94 0.72
C SER A 93 12.56 2.37 1.97
N LYS A 94 13.06 1.99 3.14
CA LYS A 94 12.60 2.47 4.44
C LYS A 94 13.75 3.19 5.09
N GLY A 95 13.58 4.47 5.36
CA GLY A 95 14.49 5.23 6.21
C GLY A 95 14.05 5.10 7.67
N ALA A 96 14.92 4.65 8.54
CA ALA A 96 14.75 4.74 9.98
C ALA A 96 15.74 5.78 10.52
N GLU A 97 15.24 6.79 11.22
CA GLU A 97 16.06 7.79 11.90
C GLU A 97 15.95 7.53 13.41
N PHE A 98 17.11 7.27 14.00
CA PHE A 98 17.25 7.10 15.45
C PHE A 98 17.81 8.39 16.02
N ARG A 99 17.06 9.03 16.90
CA ARG A 99 17.53 10.24 17.59
C ARG A 99 17.75 9.94 19.07
N ASP A 100 18.97 10.14 19.50
CA ASP A 100 19.31 10.15 20.93
C ASP A 100 18.95 11.51 21.54
N HIS A 101 18.07 11.50 22.54
CA HIS A 101 17.60 12.73 23.19
C HIS A 101 18.66 13.36 24.12
N VAL A 102 19.68 12.58 24.52
CA VAL A 102 20.73 13.05 25.44
C VAL A 102 21.90 13.68 24.69
N THR A 103 22.35 13.05 23.62
CA THR A 103 23.52 13.50 22.83
C THR A 103 23.13 14.28 21.59
N GLY A 104 21.87 14.23 21.15
CA GLY A 104 21.40 14.82 19.91
C GLY A 104 21.95 14.14 18.66
N ALA A 105 22.61 13.00 18.80
CA ALA A 105 23.12 12.23 17.67
C ALA A 105 21.96 11.65 16.84
N VAL A 106 22.07 11.77 15.51
CA VAL A 106 21.07 11.27 14.57
C VAL A 106 21.76 10.24 13.69
N GLU A 107 21.29 8.98 13.80
CA GLU A 107 21.72 7.90 12.91
C GLU A 107 20.62 7.60 11.92
N ARG A 108 20.94 7.58 10.62
CA ARG A 108 20.03 7.21 9.54
C ARG A 108 20.42 5.87 8.97
N GLN A 109 19.43 4.99 8.81
CA GLN A 109 19.60 3.73 8.14
C GLN A 109 18.57 3.59 7.01
N ASP A 110 19.06 3.51 5.77
CA ASP A 110 18.23 3.24 4.59
C ASP A 110 18.20 1.74 4.31
N ILE A 111 17.05 1.13 4.49
CA ILE A 111 16.82 -0.30 4.26
C ILE A 111 16.09 -0.46 2.94
N LYS A 112 16.76 -1.01 1.91
CA LYS A 112 16.11 -1.39 0.65
C LYS A 112 15.21 -2.59 0.89
N THR A 113 13.97 -2.47 0.46
CA THR A 113 12.94 -3.51 0.63
C THR A 113 12.43 -4.01 -0.71
N ALA A 114 12.23 -5.31 -0.79
CA ALA A 114 11.58 -5.95 -1.93
C ALA A 114 10.56 -6.97 -1.39
N TYR A 115 9.31 -6.80 -1.77
CA TYR A 115 8.21 -7.68 -1.34
C TYR A 115 7.60 -8.38 -2.54
N VAL A 116 7.36 -9.68 -2.42
CA VAL A 116 6.38 -10.39 -3.23
C VAL A 116 5.03 -10.23 -2.55
N VAL A 117 4.03 -9.77 -3.29
CA VAL A 117 2.69 -9.49 -2.76
C VAL A 117 1.64 -10.34 -3.46
N LEU A 118 0.65 -10.78 -2.71
CA LEU A 118 -0.48 -11.56 -3.21
C LEU A 118 -1.80 -10.96 -2.68
N PRO A 119 -2.30 -9.89 -3.30
CA PRO A 119 -3.60 -9.31 -2.94
C PRO A 119 -4.73 -10.13 -3.56
N LEU A 120 -5.78 -10.38 -2.77
CA LEU A 120 -7.04 -10.96 -3.19
C LEU A 120 -8.16 -10.01 -2.75
N ASP A 121 -8.79 -9.34 -3.72
CA ASP A 121 -9.76 -8.29 -3.49
C ASP A 121 -11.11 -8.64 -4.11
N LEU A 122 -12.19 -8.36 -3.39
CA LEU A 122 -13.55 -8.30 -3.94
C LEU A 122 -13.77 -6.89 -4.48
N LYS A 123 -13.89 -6.76 -5.80
CA LYS A 123 -14.21 -5.51 -6.49
C LYS A 123 -15.72 -5.38 -6.62
N ILE A 124 -16.27 -4.31 -6.06
CA ILE A 124 -17.70 -3.95 -6.10
C ILE A 124 -17.84 -2.74 -7.01
N SER A 125 -18.41 -2.93 -8.18
CA SER A 125 -18.51 -1.89 -9.20
C SER A 125 -19.93 -1.34 -9.28
N GLY A 126 -20.04 -0.02 -9.44
CA GLY A 126 -21.31 0.64 -9.72
C GLY A 126 -21.82 0.39 -11.15
N ASP A 127 -22.84 1.13 -11.55
CA ASP A 127 -23.28 1.14 -12.93
C ASP A 127 -22.32 1.94 -13.81
N ARG A 128 -22.23 1.52 -15.07
CA ARG A 128 -21.37 2.20 -16.04
C ARG A 128 -22.02 3.52 -16.47
N LEU A 129 -21.32 4.61 -16.24
CA LEU A 129 -21.69 5.97 -16.65
C LEU A 129 -20.90 6.33 -17.92
N HIS A 130 -21.48 6.11 -19.09
CA HIS A 130 -20.80 6.28 -20.40
C HIS A 130 -19.50 5.44 -20.49
N ASN A 131 -18.36 6.07 -20.38
CA ASN A 131 -17.05 5.42 -20.47
C ASN A 131 -16.30 5.39 -19.12
N SER A 132 -17.01 5.54 -18.01
CA SER A 132 -16.48 5.43 -16.66
C SER A 132 -17.35 4.54 -15.79
N ARG A 133 -16.73 3.81 -14.86
CA ARG A 133 -17.41 2.93 -13.91
C ARG A 133 -16.69 2.97 -12.57
N PRO A 134 -17.23 3.66 -11.55
CA PRO A 134 -16.63 3.71 -10.23
C PRO A 134 -16.74 2.34 -9.55
N TYR A 135 -15.76 2.03 -8.71
CA TYR A 135 -15.74 0.80 -7.92
C TYR A 135 -15.04 0.99 -6.57
N VAL A 136 -15.34 0.08 -5.67
CA VAL A 136 -14.67 -0.09 -4.38
C VAL A 136 -14.06 -1.48 -4.34
N THR A 137 -12.91 -1.63 -3.70
CA THR A 137 -12.30 -2.94 -3.43
C THR A 137 -12.18 -3.16 -1.94
N LEU A 138 -12.41 -4.40 -1.53
CA LEU A 138 -12.20 -4.85 -0.15
C LEU A 138 -11.56 -6.24 -0.22
N GLY A 139 -10.46 -6.44 0.51
CA GLY A 139 -9.76 -7.71 0.44
C GLY A 139 -8.69 -7.90 1.49
N ALA A 140 -7.85 -8.88 1.21
CA ALA A 140 -6.68 -9.19 2.02
C ALA A 140 -5.45 -9.32 1.12
N MET A 141 -4.28 -8.97 1.65
CA MET A 141 -3.02 -9.08 0.95
C MET A 141 -2.00 -9.78 1.85
N ALA A 142 -1.38 -10.83 1.32
CA ALA A 142 -0.20 -11.43 1.93
C ALA A 142 1.05 -10.82 1.29
N THR A 143 2.06 -10.54 2.10
CA THR A 143 3.35 -10.01 1.66
C THR A 143 4.48 -10.89 2.17
N PHE A 144 5.47 -11.12 1.31
CA PHE A 144 6.65 -11.90 1.61
C PHE A 144 7.88 -11.05 1.32
N ASP A 145 8.66 -10.77 2.35
CA ASP A 145 9.90 -10.01 2.23
C ASP A 145 11.00 -10.92 1.63
N VAL A 146 11.44 -10.55 0.43
CA VAL A 146 12.52 -11.23 -0.31
C VAL A 146 13.80 -10.40 -0.37
N SER A 147 13.85 -9.28 0.35
CA SER A 147 15.05 -8.47 0.44
C SER A 147 16.19 -9.23 1.11
N LYS A 148 17.41 -8.98 0.64
CA LYS A 148 18.61 -9.53 1.31
C LYS A 148 18.73 -8.85 2.68
N LYS A 149 18.54 -9.61 3.74
CA LYS A 149 18.68 -9.13 5.12
C LYS A 149 20.11 -8.71 5.37
N ARG A 150 20.39 -7.44 5.22
CA ARG A 150 21.54 -6.77 5.85
C ARG A 150 20.93 -5.98 7.02
N SER A 151 20.83 -6.62 8.17
CA SER A 151 20.23 -5.95 9.29
C SER A 151 21.19 -5.95 10.44
N ASP A 152 21.51 -4.78 10.88
CA ASP A 152 22.28 -4.63 12.10
C ASP A 152 21.39 -4.24 13.29
N PHE A 153 20.30 -3.51 13.11
CA PHE A 153 19.51 -2.96 14.23
C PHE A 153 18.12 -3.59 14.44
N LEU A 154 17.29 -3.74 13.41
CA LEU A 154 15.94 -4.28 13.54
C LEU A 154 15.70 -5.45 12.60
N GLN A 155 15.21 -6.59 13.13
CA GLN A 155 14.73 -7.70 12.30
C GLN A 155 13.21 -7.73 12.27
N PHE A 156 12.69 -7.78 11.04
CA PHE A 156 11.27 -7.92 10.79
C PHE A 156 10.94 -9.34 10.34
N ASN A 157 9.73 -9.79 10.65
CA ASN A 157 9.20 -11.03 10.13
C ASN A 157 9.12 -10.95 8.60
N SER A 158 9.46 -12.06 7.92
CA SER A 158 9.45 -12.10 6.46
C SER A 158 8.05 -12.15 5.85
N THR A 159 7.02 -12.39 6.64
CA THR A 159 5.63 -12.50 6.18
C THR A 159 4.74 -11.56 6.97
N ASP A 160 3.91 -10.81 6.25
CA ASP A 160 2.90 -9.93 6.85
C ASP A 160 1.57 -10.10 6.11
N ALA A 161 0.46 -9.85 6.82
CA ALA A 161 -0.88 -9.91 6.28
C ALA A 161 -1.58 -8.55 6.48
N TYR A 162 -2.25 -8.08 5.43
CA TYR A 162 -2.96 -6.80 5.41
C TYR A 162 -4.43 -6.99 5.09
N LEU A 163 -5.26 -6.17 5.72
CA LEU A 163 -6.61 -5.88 5.24
C LEU A 163 -6.50 -4.71 4.24
N THR A 164 -7.15 -4.84 3.09
CA THR A 164 -7.09 -3.84 2.01
C THR A 164 -8.46 -3.24 1.76
N VAL A 165 -8.49 -1.92 1.59
CA VAL A 165 -9.66 -1.16 1.15
C VAL A 165 -9.22 -0.22 0.05
N GLY A 166 -9.90 -0.24 -1.10
CA GLY A 166 -9.54 0.59 -2.24
C GLY A 166 -10.73 1.29 -2.87
N LEU A 167 -10.44 2.38 -3.55
CA LEU A 167 -11.37 3.17 -4.35
C LEU A 167 -10.77 3.36 -5.72
N GLY A 168 -11.54 3.14 -6.77
CA GLY A 168 -11.07 3.31 -8.14
C GLY A 168 -12.19 3.61 -9.12
N CYS A 169 -11.78 3.82 -10.36
CA CYS A 169 -12.69 4.04 -11.46
C CYS A 169 -12.16 3.36 -12.73
N ASP A 170 -12.99 2.55 -13.36
CA ASP A 170 -12.70 1.97 -14.67
C ASP A 170 -12.97 3.00 -15.76
N PHE A 171 -11.97 3.38 -16.54
CA PHE A 171 -12.10 4.23 -17.72
C PHE A 171 -11.96 3.37 -18.98
N TYR A 172 -13.03 3.37 -19.78
CA TYR A 172 -13.08 2.61 -21.04
C TYR A 172 -12.51 3.47 -22.18
N LEU A 173 -11.25 3.23 -22.50
CA LEU A 173 -10.59 3.83 -23.66
C LEU A 173 -10.86 3.00 -24.91
N PRO A 174 -10.63 3.53 -26.13
CA PRO A 174 -10.91 2.80 -27.37
C PRO A 174 -10.21 1.44 -27.47
N PHE A 175 -8.97 1.34 -26.96
CA PHE A 175 -8.12 0.16 -27.13
C PHE A 175 -7.97 -0.67 -25.84
N PHE A 176 -8.00 -0.04 -24.68
CA PHE A 176 -7.81 -0.70 -23.38
C PHE A 176 -8.68 -0.05 -22.30
N LYS A 177 -8.75 -0.69 -21.16
CA LYS A 177 -9.41 -0.15 -19.97
C LYS A 177 -8.33 0.27 -18.97
N LEU A 178 -8.38 1.52 -18.54
CA LEU A 178 -7.50 2.08 -17.54
C LEU A 178 -8.24 2.17 -16.21
N ASN A 179 -7.67 1.59 -15.16
CA ASN A 179 -8.31 1.59 -13.84
C ASN A 179 -7.34 2.21 -12.82
N PRO A 180 -7.35 3.53 -12.61
CA PRO A 180 -6.69 4.12 -11.46
C PRO A 180 -7.38 3.68 -10.17
N GLU A 181 -6.57 3.28 -9.18
CA GLU A 181 -7.03 2.81 -7.88
C GLU A 181 -6.14 3.36 -6.77
N ILE A 182 -6.75 3.86 -5.72
CA ILE A 182 -6.11 4.21 -4.46
C ILE A 182 -6.47 3.12 -3.46
N LYS A 183 -5.47 2.50 -2.84
CA LYS A 183 -5.65 1.40 -1.89
C LYS A 183 -4.97 1.71 -0.56
N PHE A 184 -5.69 1.51 0.52
CA PHE A 184 -5.20 1.56 1.89
C PHE A 184 -5.03 0.13 2.40
N CYS A 185 -3.86 -0.17 2.94
CA CYS A 185 -3.51 -1.48 3.47
C CYS A 185 -3.17 -1.33 4.96
N PHE A 186 -3.89 -2.07 5.79
CA PHE A 186 -3.73 -2.09 7.24
C PHE A 186 -3.12 -3.42 7.68
N GLY A 187 -1.89 -3.39 8.20
CA GLY A 187 -1.20 -4.57 8.72
C GLY A 187 -1.93 -5.17 9.92
N LEU A 188 -2.16 -6.47 9.85
CA LEU A 188 -2.86 -7.23 10.89
C LEU A 188 -1.87 -7.85 11.87
N THR A 189 -0.68 -8.23 11.37
CA THR A 189 0.34 -8.94 12.15
C THR A 189 1.32 -7.98 12.81
N ASP A 190 1.88 -8.42 13.93
CA ASP A 190 3.04 -7.77 14.53
C ASP A 190 4.29 -8.21 13.76
N ILE A 191 4.93 -7.26 13.11
CA ILE A 191 6.11 -7.54 12.28
C ILE A 191 7.42 -7.55 13.09
N LEU A 192 7.40 -7.17 14.38
CA LEU A 192 8.58 -7.16 15.22
C LEU A 192 8.95 -8.60 15.65
N LYS A 193 10.19 -8.98 15.41
CA LYS A 193 10.72 -10.25 15.90
C LYS A 193 11.24 -10.07 17.32
N HIS A 194 10.51 -10.59 18.31
CA HIS A 194 10.87 -10.48 19.74
C HIS A 194 11.99 -11.43 20.16
N ASP A 195 12.07 -12.64 19.56
CA ASP A 195 13.13 -13.61 19.85
C ASP A 195 14.37 -13.33 19.00
N ARG A 196 15.41 -12.78 19.65
CA ARG A 196 16.70 -12.42 19.03
C ARG A 196 17.87 -12.95 19.87
N PRO A 197 18.19 -14.24 19.77
CA PRO A 197 19.36 -14.81 20.44
C PRO A 197 20.69 -14.27 19.92
N ASP A 198 20.68 -13.62 18.76
CA ASP A 198 21.84 -12.96 18.14
C ASP A 198 22.24 -11.63 18.81
N LEU A 199 21.39 -11.09 19.71
CA LEU A 199 21.66 -9.84 20.43
C LEU A 199 22.20 -10.04 21.86
N ASP A 200 22.38 -11.28 22.30
CA ASP A 200 22.95 -11.59 23.64
C ASP A 200 24.37 -11.00 23.82
N GLU A 201 25.07 -10.70 22.74
CA GLU A 201 26.41 -10.07 22.77
C GLU A 201 26.39 -8.52 22.76
N ASN A 202 25.21 -7.87 22.49
CA ASN A 202 25.08 -6.41 22.40
C ASN A 202 23.89 -5.87 23.22
N PRO A 203 24.08 -5.61 24.53
CA PRO A 203 22.99 -5.19 25.43
C PRO A 203 22.38 -3.82 25.09
N GLU A 204 23.07 -2.94 24.35
CA GLU A 204 22.53 -1.64 23.93
C GLU A 204 21.47 -1.78 22.85
N MET A 205 21.63 -2.72 21.91
CA MET A 205 20.63 -3.02 20.89
C MET A 205 19.39 -3.71 21.46
N MET A 206 19.56 -4.49 22.51
CA MET A 206 18.46 -5.15 23.21
C MET A 206 17.53 -4.14 23.88
N LYS A 207 18.05 -3.01 24.39
CA LYS A 207 17.27 -1.94 25.00
C LYS A 207 16.29 -1.30 24.00
N ILE A 208 16.69 -1.14 22.74
CA ILE A 208 15.86 -0.57 21.67
C ILE A 208 14.69 -1.53 21.32
N THR A 209 14.98 -2.82 21.18
CA THR A 209 13.95 -3.83 20.90
C THR A 209 12.95 -3.98 22.05
N GLN A 210 13.41 -3.87 23.29
CA GLN A 210 12.56 -3.95 24.48
C GLN A 210 11.70 -2.70 24.72
N SER A 211 12.06 -1.55 24.16
CA SER A 211 11.27 -0.31 24.28
C SER A 211 10.03 -0.30 23.36
N LEU A 212 9.96 -1.23 22.40
CA LEU A 212 8.85 -1.36 21.45
C LEU A 212 7.96 -2.54 21.84
N SER A 213 6.68 -2.26 22.07
CA SER A 213 5.69 -3.28 22.39
C SER A 213 5.12 -3.96 21.16
N LYS A 214 4.90 -3.21 20.07
CA LYS A 214 4.26 -3.69 18.85
C LYS A 214 4.57 -2.78 17.67
N VAL A 215 4.82 -3.37 16.51
CA VAL A 215 5.01 -2.63 15.26
C VAL A 215 4.01 -3.12 14.22
N LYS A 216 3.14 -2.22 13.77
CA LYS A 216 2.20 -2.48 12.69
C LYS A 216 2.59 -1.71 11.43
N SER A 217 2.43 -2.34 10.30
CA SER A 217 2.67 -1.70 9.00
C SER A 217 1.37 -1.11 8.44
N LYS A 218 1.45 0.09 7.91
CA LYS A 218 0.39 0.73 7.11
C LYS A 218 0.96 1.03 5.74
N MET A 219 0.17 0.84 4.69
CA MET A 219 0.61 1.13 3.34
C MET A 219 -0.48 1.84 2.56
N PHE A 220 -0.09 2.86 1.82
CA PHE A 220 -0.91 3.55 0.84
C PHE A 220 -0.37 3.23 -0.54
N VAL A 221 -1.23 2.78 -1.45
CA VAL A 221 -0.83 2.36 -2.81
C VAL A 221 -1.68 3.10 -3.83
N LEU A 222 -1.02 3.74 -4.79
CA LEU A 222 -1.64 4.32 -5.98
C LEU A 222 -1.25 3.45 -7.18
N THR A 223 -2.23 2.82 -7.81
CA THR A 223 -1.99 1.85 -8.89
C THR A 223 -2.80 2.20 -10.13
N PHE A 224 -2.21 1.99 -11.29
CA PHE A 224 -2.86 2.10 -12.59
C PHE A 224 -2.89 0.71 -13.23
N TYR A 225 -4.09 0.15 -13.39
CA TYR A 225 -4.29 -1.13 -14.05
C TYR A 225 -4.62 -0.92 -15.52
N PHE A 226 -4.08 -1.80 -16.36
CA PHE A 226 -4.27 -1.83 -17.82
C PHE A 226 -4.86 -3.19 -18.19
N GLU A 227 -6.11 -3.19 -18.72
CA GLU A 227 -6.87 -4.36 -19.14
C GLU A 227 -7.23 -4.35 -20.64
#